data_19037b1147c3c1f15917108f15193a36
#
_entry.id   19037b1147c3c1f15917108f15193a36
#
_cell.length_a   1.000
_cell.length_b   1.000
_cell.length_c   1.000
_cell.angle_alpha   90.00
_cell.angle_beta   90.00
_cell.angle_gamma   90.00
#
_symmetry.space_group_name_H-M   'P 1'
#
loop_
_entity.id
_entity.type
_entity.pdbx_description
1 polymer ?
#
loop_
_entity_poly.entity_id
_entity_poly.type
_entity_poly.pdbx_seq_one_letter_code
_entity_poly.pdbx_strand_id
1 'polypeptide(L)'
;GIKRLATQHKKTAGISHREALDFASRKAGYQSFDHARRILGSNDNVTGDGHSLFLSYYWFDRKPYRAGRETIEIRLSRPLSEICGRDGLREGRVTAGMRLVTPDHLVHDFLAESQDYARGELCKLARSLRFMEATGLQPCSWRRAREAMPDREDELPGKDHGTEWHDPRTGHVVLLDEPYGAIDGASVHDL
;
A
#
# COMPACT_ATOMS: atom_id res chain seq x y z
N GLY A 1 -1.05 -15.76 12.29
CA GLY A 1 -1.33 -16.21 10.94
C GLY A 1 -2.21 -17.45 10.89
N ILE A 2 -2.56 -17.92 9.70
CA ILE A 2 -3.49 -19.04 9.42
C ILE A 2 -3.17 -20.29 10.22
N LYS A 3 -1.92 -20.72 10.28
CA LYS A 3 -1.49 -21.93 11.01
C LYS A 3 -1.80 -21.84 12.52
N ARG A 4 -1.59 -20.68 13.15
CA ARG A 4 -1.89 -20.47 14.57
C ARG A 4 -3.39 -20.55 14.84
N LEU A 5 -4.19 -19.91 13.99
CA LEU A 5 -5.65 -19.94 14.08
C LEU A 5 -6.20 -21.36 13.87
N ALA A 6 -5.65 -22.11 12.91
CA ALA A 6 -5.99 -23.51 12.66
C ALA A 6 -5.69 -24.41 13.87
N THR A 7 -4.52 -24.24 14.50
CA THR A 7 -4.15 -25.01 15.69
C THR A 7 -5.11 -24.77 16.87
N GLN A 8 -5.50 -23.50 17.06
CA GLN A 8 -6.46 -23.11 18.08
C GLN A 8 -7.84 -23.69 17.78
N HIS A 9 -8.32 -23.60 16.55
CA HIS A 9 -9.64 -24.11 16.16
C HIS A 9 -9.72 -25.64 16.21
N LYS A 10 -8.65 -26.33 15.82
CA LYS A 10 -8.57 -27.79 15.96
C LYS A 10 -8.77 -28.27 17.42
N LYS A 11 -8.16 -27.55 18.38
CA LYS A 11 -8.27 -27.88 19.81
C LYS A 11 -9.68 -27.69 20.34
N THR A 12 -10.42 -26.73 19.86
CA THR A 12 -11.77 -26.39 20.35
C THR A 12 -12.88 -27.13 19.63
N ALA A 13 -12.71 -27.48 18.36
CA ALA A 13 -13.77 -28.05 17.52
C ALA A 13 -13.61 -29.56 17.25
N GLY A 14 -12.50 -30.18 17.66
CA GLY A 14 -12.30 -31.63 17.46
C GLY A 14 -12.20 -32.09 16.01
N ILE A 15 -11.94 -31.16 15.08
CA ILE A 15 -11.86 -31.40 13.63
C ILE A 15 -10.45 -31.80 13.18
N SER A 16 -10.34 -32.34 11.97
CA SER A 16 -9.05 -32.68 11.40
C SER A 16 -8.17 -31.42 11.20
N HIS A 17 -6.85 -31.62 11.13
CA HIS A 17 -5.92 -30.53 10.91
C HIS A 17 -6.17 -29.83 9.56
N ARG A 18 -6.55 -30.56 8.54
CA ARG A 18 -6.85 -30.04 7.20
C ARG A 18 -8.09 -29.14 7.21
N GLU A 19 -9.17 -29.61 7.84
CA GLU A 19 -10.40 -28.82 8.00
C GLU A 19 -10.15 -27.53 8.80
N ALA A 20 -9.33 -27.61 9.84
CA ALA A 20 -8.94 -26.45 10.63
C ALA A 20 -8.11 -25.43 9.82
N LEU A 21 -7.22 -25.89 8.94
CA LEU A 21 -6.46 -25.04 8.02
C LEU A 21 -7.37 -24.37 6.99
N ASP A 22 -8.31 -25.12 6.39
CA ASP A 22 -9.28 -24.58 5.44
C ASP A 22 -10.23 -23.57 6.09
N PHE A 23 -10.70 -23.85 7.30
CA PHE A 23 -11.49 -22.92 8.08
C PHE A 23 -10.73 -21.61 8.36
N ALA A 24 -9.50 -21.72 8.86
CA ALA A 24 -8.66 -20.57 9.18
C ALA A 24 -8.32 -19.75 7.92
N SER A 25 -8.16 -20.42 6.77
CA SER A 25 -7.90 -19.77 5.50
C SER A 25 -9.12 -19.00 4.99
N ARG A 26 -10.32 -19.60 5.08
CA ARG A 26 -11.58 -18.90 4.73
C ARG A 26 -11.84 -17.70 5.62
N LYS A 27 -11.56 -17.82 6.91
CA LYS A 27 -11.66 -16.68 7.84
C LYS A 27 -10.65 -15.56 7.54
N ALA A 28 -9.54 -15.89 6.88
CA ALA A 28 -8.53 -14.94 6.42
C ALA A 28 -8.78 -14.42 4.98
N GLY A 29 -9.97 -14.72 4.38
CA GLY A 29 -10.36 -14.23 3.06
C GLY A 29 -9.89 -15.10 1.87
N TYR A 30 -9.38 -16.30 2.12
CA TYR A 30 -8.98 -17.25 1.05
C TYR A 30 -10.05 -18.33 0.85
N GLN A 31 -10.12 -18.91 -0.34
CA GLN A 31 -11.09 -19.98 -0.66
C GLN A 31 -10.77 -21.31 0.06
N SER A 32 -9.47 -21.63 0.23
CA SER A 32 -8.97 -22.83 0.88
C SER A 32 -7.54 -22.61 1.40
N PHE A 33 -7.00 -23.56 2.15
CA PHE A 33 -5.59 -23.51 2.58
C PHE A 33 -4.62 -23.64 1.39
N ASP A 34 -4.95 -24.44 0.39
CA ASP A 34 -4.14 -24.56 -0.83
C ASP A 34 -4.18 -23.26 -1.66
N HIS A 35 -5.33 -22.57 -1.70
CA HIS A 35 -5.44 -21.25 -2.29
C HIS A 35 -4.58 -20.23 -1.54
N ALA A 36 -4.69 -20.19 -0.19
CA ALA A 36 -3.87 -19.32 0.64
C ALA A 36 -2.37 -19.60 0.45
N ARG A 37 -1.98 -20.88 0.41
CA ARG A 37 -0.59 -21.29 0.19
C ARG A 37 -0.06 -20.88 -1.18
N ARG A 38 -0.88 -21.00 -2.23
CA ARG A 38 -0.51 -20.58 -3.59
C ARG A 38 -0.34 -19.06 -3.66
N ILE A 39 -1.29 -18.30 -3.12
CA ILE A 39 -1.22 -16.82 -3.13
C ILE A 39 -0.07 -16.32 -2.25
N LEU A 40 0.09 -16.87 -1.05
CA LEU A 40 1.17 -16.48 -0.14
C LEU A 40 2.52 -17.06 -0.58
N GLY A 41 2.56 -18.27 -1.14
CA GLY A 41 3.77 -18.92 -1.61
C GLY A 41 4.24 -18.44 -2.99
N SER A 42 3.36 -17.87 -3.83
CA SER A 42 3.79 -17.16 -5.03
C SER A 42 4.52 -15.85 -4.68
N ASN A 43 4.31 -15.32 -3.48
CA ASN A 43 5.15 -14.24 -2.95
C ASN A 43 6.51 -14.75 -2.43
N ASP A 44 6.63 -16.05 -2.08
CA ASP A 44 7.90 -16.64 -1.63
C ASP A 44 8.77 -17.15 -2.80
N ASN A 45 8.22 -17.26 -4.02
CA ASN A 45 8.95 -17.71 -5.22
C ASN A 45 9.62 -16.58 -6.02
N VAL A 46 9.68 -15.36 -5.49
CA VAL A 46 10.68 -14.39 -5.92
C VAL A 46 11.97 -14.73 -5.14
N THR A 47 12.60 -15.85 -5.49
CA THR A 47 14.01 -16.14 -5.19
C THR A 47 14.88 -15.28 -6.09
N GLY A 48 14.88 -14.01 -5.84
CA GLY A 48 15.79 -13.01 -6.37
C GLY A 48 16.03 -12.00 -5.25
N ASP A 49 17.17 -11.38 -5.22
CA ASP A 49 17.67 -10.38 -4.25
C ASP A 49 16.75 -9.17 -4.02
N GLY A 50 15.48 -9.43 -3.65
CA GLY A 50 14.51 -8.39 -3.33
C GLY A 50 14.83 -7.74 -1.98
N HIS A 51 14.75 -6.42 -1.94
CA HIS A 51 14.93 -5.62 -0.73
C HIS A 51 13.64 -5.58 0.08
N SER A 52 13.65 -6.16 1.28
CA SER A 52 12.54 -6.02 2.23
C SER A 52 12.46 -4.59 2.72
N LEU A 53 11.25 -4.05 2.72
CA LEU A 53 10.94 -2.75 3.31
C LEU A 53 9.77 -2.90 4.29
N PHE A 54 9.97 -2.45 5.50
CA PHE A 54 8.95 -2.45 6.56
C PHE A 54 8.26 -1.08 6.61
N LEU A 55 6.92 -1.10 6.66
CA LEU A 55 6.08 0.09 6.77
C LEU A 55 5.30 -0.03 8.07
N SER A 56 5.42 0.96 8.96
CA SER A 56 4.77 0.93 10.28
C SER A 56 3.96 2.18 10.55
N TYR A 57 2.82 2.01 11.24
CA TYR A 57 1.97 3.09 11.72
C TYR A 57 1.46 2.75 13.11
N TYR A 58 1.63 3.66 14.07
CA TYR A 58 1.06 3.54 15.40
C TYR A 58 -0.38 4.02 15.38
N TRP A 59 -1.24 3.36 16.16
CA TRP A 59 -2.66 3.67 16.23
C TRP A 59 -3.19 3.64 17.64
N PHE A 60 -4.29 4.37 17.88
CA PHE A 60 -4.96 4.43 19.15
C PHE A 60 -6.49 4.53 18.94
N ASP A 61 -7.21 3.46 19.28
CA ASP A 61 -8.67 3.43 19.33
C ASP A 61 -9.15 4.06 20.63
N ARG A 62 -9.97 5.09 20.54
CA ARG A 62 -10.57 5.72 21.73
C ARG A 62 -11.71 4.89 22.33
N LYS A 63 -12.35 4.01 21.53
CA LYS A 63 -13.44 3.12 21.97
C LYS A 63 -13.39 1.81 21.16
N PRO A 64 -13.04 0.66 21.79
CA PRO A 64 -12.50 0.50 23.14
C PRO A 64 -11.05 1.00 23.20
N TYR A 65 -10.60 1.45 24.35
CA TYR A 65 -9.23 1.93 24.55
C TYR A 65 -8.21 0.85 24.18
N ARG A 66 -7.68 0.92 22.98
CA ARG A 66 -6.66 0.00 22.46
C ARG A 66 -5.64 0.80 21.69
N ALA A 67 -4.39 0.43 21.83
CA ALA A 67 -3.30 1.01 21.07
C ALA A 67 -2.42 -0.10 20.51
N GLY A 68 -1.73 0.20 19.42
CA GLY A 68 -0.80 -0.74 18.82
C GLY A 68 0.00 -0.14 17.70
N ARG A 69 0.72 -1.01 17.03
CA ARG A 69 1.47 -0.72 15.82
C ARG A 69 1.10 -1.75 14.76
N GLU A 70 0.66 -1.27 13.61
CA GLU A 70 0.59 -2.08 12.40
C GLU A 70 1.93 -2.01 11.69
N THR A 71 2.35 -3.14 11.15
CA THR A 71 3.56 -3.24 10.34
C THR A 71 3.30 -4.20 9.20
N ILE A 72 3.56 -3.75 7.98
CA ILE A 72 3.56 -4.59 6.79
C ILE A 72 4.97 -4.65 6.21
N GLU A 73 5.34 -5.80 5.67
CA GLU A 73 6.55 -5.99 4.88
C GLU A 73 6.17 -6.02 3.41
N ILE A 74 6.88 -5.25 2.60
CA ILE A 74 6.85 -5.35 1.15
C ILE A 74 8.25 -5.66 0.64
N ARG A 75 8.32 -6.31 -0.52
CA ARG A 75 9.59 -6.57 -1.22
C ARG A 75 9.67 -5.71 -2.45
N LEU A 76 10.77 -5.02 -2.62
CA LEU A 76 11.11 -4.18 -3.76
C LEU A 76 12.25 -4.83 -4.54
N SER A 77 12.33 -4.61 -5.83
CA SER A 77 13.44 -5.12 -6.65
C SER A 77 14.76 -4.38 -6.41
N ARG A 78 14.67 -3.16 -5.87
CA ARG A 78 15.79 -2.27 -5.58
C ARG A 78 15.62 -1.65 -4.18
N PRO A 79 16.72 -1.16 -3.55
CA PRO A 79 16.64 -0.41 -2.30
C PRO A 79 15.69 0.80 -2.44
N LEU A 80 14.99 1.14 -1.36
CA LEU A 80 14.10 2.31 -1.34
C LEU A 80 14.79 3.59 -1.81
N SER A 81 16.05 3.79 -1.46
CA SER A 81 16.84 4.96 -1.85
C SER A 81 17.05 5.11 -3.37
N GLU A 82 16.90 4.04 -4.12
CA GLU A 82 16.96 4.05 -5.59
C GLU A 82 15.58 4.24 -6.24
N ILE A 83 14.51 3.91 -5.51
CA ILE A 83 13.13 4.04 -5.97
C ILE A 83 12.59 5.43 -5.64
N CYS A 84 12.85 5.89 -4.43
CA CYS A 84 12.37 7.18 -3.94
C CYS A 84 13.45 7.85 -3.10
N GLY A 85 13.93 9.01 -3.56
CA GLY A 85 14.85 9.83 -2.79
C GLY A 85 14.20 10.45 -1.54
N ARG A 86 15.02 10.99 -0.63
CA ARG A 86 14.54 11.63 0.60
C ARG A 86 13.52 12.75 0.34
N ASP A 87 13.71 13.49 -0.73
CA ASP A 87 12.82 14.60 -1.11
C ASP A 87 11.48 14.06 -1.63
N GLY A 88 11.48 12.98 -2.41
CA GLY A 88 10.26 12.32 -2.86
C GLY A 88 9.41 11.76 -1.72
N LEU A 89 10.02 11.32 -0.62
CA LEU A 89 9.29 10.90 0.58
C LEU A 89 8.61 12.08 1.31
N ARG A 90 9.10 13.31 1.15
CA ARG A 90 8.56 14.50 1.82
C ARG A 90 7.53 15.26 1.00
N GLU A 91 7.63 15.20 -0.33
CA GLU A 91 6.82 16.00 -1.24
C GLU A 91 5.45 15.41 -1.56
N GLY A 92 5.31 14.08 -1.50
CA GLY A 92 4.10 13.39 -1.93
C GLY A 92 3.02 13.31 -0.86
N ARG A 93 1.74 13.54 -1.25
CA ARG A 93 0.59 13.33 -0.35
C ARG A 93 0.59 11.94 0.27
N VAL A 94 0.92 10.92 -0.52
CA VAL A 94 0.88 9.50 -0.11
C VAL A 94 2.02 9.13 0.83
N THR A 95 3.15 9.82 0.71
CA THR A 95 4.34 9.62 1.53
C THR A 95 4.44 10.62 2.68
N ALA A 96 3.51 11.59 2.74
CA ALA A 96 3.49 12.61 3.78
C ALA A 96 3.45 11.99 5.17
N GLY A 97 4.28 12.51 6.06
CA GLY A 97 4.38 12.02 7.43
C GLY A 97 5.20 10.73 7.61
N MET A 98 5.73 10.15 6.53
CA MET A 98 6.61 8.98 6.63
C MET A 98 8.04 9.40 6.92
N ARG A 99 8.65 8.76 7.91
CA ARG A 99 10.03 8.95 8.31
C ARG A 99 10.83 7.67 8.14
N LEU A 100 11.97 7.76 7.51
CA LEU A 100 12.94 6.66 7.39
C LEU A 100 13.69 6.49 8.72
N VAL A 101 13.44 5.41 9.43
CA VAL A 101 14.08 5.07 10.71
C VAL A 101 15.35 4.27 10.49
N THR A 102 15.27 3.30 9.58
CA THR A 102 16.42 2.53 9.06
C THR A 102 16.30 2.48 7.54
N PRO A 103 17.35 2.12 6.78
CA PRO A 103 17.30 2.06 5.32
C PRO A 103 16.16 1.20 4.75
N ASP A 104 15.64 0.29 5.55
CA ASP A 104 14.59 -0.68 5.23
C ASP A 104 13.31 -0.49 6.06
N HIS A 105 13.14 0.63 6.77
CA HIS A 105 11.97 0.83 7.63
C HIS A 105 11.45 2.27 7.62
N LEU A 106 10.25 2.43 7.09
CA LEU A 106 9.46 3.66 7.15
C LEU A 106 8.44 3.59 8.28
N VAL A 107 8.36 4.64 9.07
CA VAL A 107 7.41 4.78 10.18
C VAL A 107 6.64 6.09 9.99
N HIS A 108 5.34 6.05 10.18
CA HIS A 108 4.50 7.25 10.16
C HIS A 108 4.68 8.05 11.46
N ASP A 109 4.92 9.35 11.35
CA ASP A 109 5.20 10.22 12.51
C ASP A 109 3.95 10.59 13.30
N PHE A 110 2.76 10.44 12.74
CA PHE A 110 1.50 10.70 13.44
C PHE A 110 0.90 9.41 14.01
N LEU A 111 -0.08 9.59 14.90
CA LEU A 111 -0.87 8.51 15.47
C LEU A 111 -2.17 8.35 14.69
N ALA A 112 -2.44 7.16 14.19
CA ALA A 112 -3.69 6.83 13.51
C ALA A 112 -4.83 6.73 14.54
N GLU A 113 -6.02 7.15 14.13
CA GLU A 113 -7.22 7.14 14.97
C GLU A 113 -7.80 5.73 15.22
N SER A 114 -7.41 4.75 14.39
CA SER A 114 -7.82 3.35 14.52
C SER A 114 -6.82 2.40 13.85
N GLN A 115 -6.92 1.12 14.23
CA GLN A 115 -6.15 0.05 13.60
C GLN A 115 -6.45 -0.08 12.10
N ASP A 116 -7.72 -0.01 11.73
CA ASP A 116 -8.15 -0.15 10.33
C ASP A 116 -7.69 1.02 9.48
N TYR A 117 -7.73 2.24 10.03
CA TYR A 117 -7.16 3.40 9.36
C TYR A 117 -5.66 3.23 9.11
N ALA A 118 -4.89 2.82 10.14
CA ALA A 118 -3.47 2.56 10.00
C ALA A 118 -3.16 1.53 8.90
N ARG A 119 -3.93 0.44 8.83
CA ARG A 119 -3.82 -0.58 7.78
C ARG A 119 -4.11 -0.02 6.40
N GLY A 120 -5.18 0.75 6.27
CA GLY A 120 -5.57 1.39 5.01
C GLY A 120 -4.46 2.28 4.46
N GLU A 121 -3.90 3.14 5.29
CA GLU A 121 -2.82 4.04 4.91
C GLU A 121 -1.52 3.29 4.56
N LEU A 122 -1.15 2.26 5.32
CA LEU A 122 0.00 1.42 4.98
C LEU A 122 -0.18 0.69 3.64
N CYS A 123 -1.40 0.22 3.33
CA CYS A 123 -1.71 -0.38 2.03
C CYS A 123 -1.64 0.63 0.88
N LYS A 124 -2.11 1.86 1.08
CA LYS A 124 -1.97 2.94 0.09
C LYS A 124 -0.50 3.24 -0.18
N LEU A 125 0.29 3.40 0.89
CA LEU A 125 1.74 3.62 0.77
C LEU A 125 2.43 2.48 0.02
N ALA A 126 2.11 1.23 0.35
CA ALA A 126 2.68 0.06 -0.33
C ALA A 126 2.40 0.07 -1.84
N ARG A 127 1.16 0.40 -2.24
CA ARG A 127 0.79 0.54 -3.66
C ARG A 127 1.58 1.66 -4.34
N SER A 128 1.71 2.81 -3.67
CA SER A 128 2.46 3.94 -4.22
C SER A 128 3.94 3.64 -4.39
N LEU A 129 4.56 2.93 -3.46
CA LEU A 129 5.95 2.50 -3.59
C LEU A 129 6.14 1.52 -4.75
N ARG A 130 5.20 0.58 -4.93
CA ARG A 130 5.18 -0.32 -6.09
C ARG A 130 4.97 0.42 -7.40
N PHE A 131 4.11 1.43 -7.40
CA PHE A 131 3.89 2.27 -8.56
C PHE A 131 5.16 3.05 -8.94
N MET A 132 5.85 3.66 -7.96
CA MET A 132 7.15 4.31 -8.19
C MET A 132 8.19 3.34 -8.75
N GLU A 133 8.26 2.13 -8.19
CA GLU A 133 9.18 1.08 -8.65
C GLU A 133 8.92 0.70 -10.11
N ALA A 134 7.65 0.53 -10.47
CA ALA A 134 7.25 0.08 -11.81
C ALA A 134 7.38 1.17 -12.87
N THR A 135 7.11 2.42 -12.53
CA THR A 135 7.03 3.52 -13.50
C THR A 135 8.25 4.44 -13.50
N GLY A 136 8.97 4.51 -12.38
CA GLY A 136 10.03 5.50 -12.15
C GLY A 136 9.51 6.90 -11.83
N LEU A 137 8.17 7.09 -11.79
CA LEU A 137 7.57 8.34 -11.41
C LEU A 137 7.81 8.62 -9.92
N GLN A 138 7.94 9.89 -9.57
CA GLN A 138 8.14 10.35 -8.21
C GLN A 138 6.93 11.16 -7.73
N PRO A 139 6.63 11.15 -6.43
CA PRO A 139 5.61 12.02 -5.88
C PRO A 139 5.89 13.49 -6.22
N CYS A 140 4.85 14.23 -6.54
CA CYS A 140 4.94 15.65 -6.87
C CYS A 140 4.33 16.49 -5.77
N SER A 141 4.98 17.60 -5.40
CA SER A 141 4.37 18.55 -4.49
C SER A 141 3.18 19.24 -5.14
N TRP A 142 2.15 19.55 -4.35
CA TRP A 142 0.98 20.28 -4.81
C TRP A 142 1.35 21.59 -5.50
N ARG A 143 2.35 22.33 -4.99
CA ARG A 143 2.83 23.58 -5.59
C ARG A 143 3.36 23.34 -7.00
N ARG A 144 4.23 22.35 -7.18
CA ARG A 144 4.80 22.02 -8.49
C ARG A 144 3.71 21.56 -9.48
N ALA A 145 2.77 20.75 -9.01
CA ALA A 145 1.66 20.30 -9.84
C ALA A 145 0.78 21.47 -10.30
N ARG A 146 0.48 22.41 -9.41
CA ARG A 146 -0.30 23.60 -9.74
C ARG A 146 0.44 24.54 -10.68
N GLU A 147 1.75 24.74 -10.50
CA GLU A 147 2.57 25.55 -11.42
C GLU A 147 2.61 24.96 -12.84
N ALA A 148 2.65 23.62 -12.94
CA ALA A 148 2.68 22.92 -14.23
C ALA A 148 1.30 22.83 -14.91
N MET A 149 0.22 22.82 -14.14
CA MET A 149 -1.16 22.65 -14.60
C MET A 149 -2.08 23.62 -13.85
N PRO A 150 -2.05 24.93 -14.16
CA PRO A 150 -2.82 25.93 -13.42
C PRO A 150 -4.33 25.74 -13.56
N ASP A 151 -4.81 25.28 -14.70
CA ASP A 151 -6.24 25.16 -15.04
C ASP A 151 -6.77 23.72 -14.91
N ARG A 152 -6.06 22.85 -14.21
CA ARG A 152 -6.35 21.41 -14.13
C ARG A 152 -7.74 21.03 -13.61
N GLU A 153 -8.36 21.91 -12.81
CA GLU A 153 -9.65 21.62 -12.17
C GLU A 153 -10.82 21.64 -13.15
N ASP A 154 -10.66 22.32 -14.28
CA ASP A 154 -11.73 22.51 -15.25
C ASP A 154 -11.76 21.47 -16.36
N GLU A 155 -10.64 20.76 -16.59
CA GLU A 155 -10.47 19.86 -17.74
C GLU A 155 -10.53 18.37 -17.42
N LEU A 156 -10.45 17.98 -16.13
CA LEU A 156 -10.38 16.57 -15.78
C LEU A 156 -11.74 15.97 -15.46
N PRO A 157 -12.10 14.85 -16.10
CA PRO A 157 -13.28 14.11 -15.73
C PRO A 157 -13.07 13.47 -14.34
N GLY A 158 -14.00 13.64 -13.43
CA GLY A 158 -14.06 12.88 -12.20
C GLY A 158 -13.52 13.54 -10.94
N LYS A 159 -12.73 14.56 -10.97
CA LYS A 159 -12.24 15.48 -9.90
C LYS A 159 -11.92 14.91 -8.50
N ASP A 160 -11.96 13.61 -8.26
CA ASP A 160 -12.24 13.12 -6.92
C ASP A 160 -11.02 12.77 -6.07
N HIS A 161 -10.01 12.07 -6.58
CA HIS A 161 -8.87 11.61 -5.76
C HIS A 161 -7.56 11.58 -6.53
N GLY A 162 -7.35 12.58 -7.35
CA GLY A 162 -6.12 12.72 -8.13
C GLY A 162 -4.86 12.68 -7.28
N THR A 163 -3.86 11.97 -7.76
CA THR A 163 -2.51 11.98 -7.21
C THR A 163 -1.55 12.58 -8.22
N GLU A 164 -0.70 13.45 -7.73
CA GLU A 164 0.26 14.16 -8.56
C GLU A 164 1.62 13.47 -8.53
N TRP A 165 2.14 13.22 -9.70
CA TRP A 165 3.43 12.59 -9.94
C TRP A 165 4.29 13.42 -10.88
N HIS A 166 5.58 13.22 -10.88
CA HIS A 166 6.46 13.78 -11.90
C HIS A 166 7.44 12.73 -12.41
N ASP A 167 7.79 12.82 -13.67
CA ASP A 167 8.89 12.05 -14.25
C ASP A 167 10.21 12.83 -14.02
N PRO A 168 11.14 12.31 -13.19
CA PRO A 168 12.40 12.98 -12.93
C PRO A 168 13.30 13.08 -14.17
N ARG A 169 13.05 12.27 -15.22
CA ARG A 169 13.84 12.27 -16.46
C ARG A 169 13.43 13.39 -17.39
N THR A 170 12.16 13.70 -17.46
CA THR A 170 11.60 14.70 -18.39
C THR A 170 11.15 15.98 -17.69
N GLY A 171 10.92 15.90 -16.37
CA GLY A 171 10.35 16.98 -15.58
C GLY A 171 8.83 17.13 -15.74
N HIS A 172 8.19 16.31 -16.58
CA HIS A 172 6.75 16.35 -16.78
C HIS A 172 6.00 16.00 -15.51
N VAL A 173 4.89 16.69 -15.29
CA VAL A 173 3.93 16.36 -14.23
C VAL A 173 2.85 15.47 -14.82
N VAL A 174 2.51 14.41 -14.09
CA VAL A 174 1.50 13.42 -14.44
C VAL A 174 0.44 13.44 -13.35
N LEU A 175 -0.81 13.58 -13.74
CA LEU A 175 -1.95 13.47 -12.85
C LEU A 175 -2.60 12.12 -13.06
N LEU A 176 -2.76 11.36 -11.98
CA LEU A 176 -3.53 10.14 -11.96
C LEU A 176 -4.82 10.41 -11.20
N ASP A 177 -5.93 10.13 -11.84
CA ASP A 177 -7.26 10.23 -11.25
C ASP A 177 -7.84 8.83 -11.03
N GLU A 178 -8.56 8.64 -9.91
CA GLU A 178 -9.34 7.43 -9.63
C GLU A 178 -10.83 7.83 -9.70
N PRO A 179 -11.49 7.74 -10.87
CA PRO A 179 -12.89 8.13 -11.00
C PRO A 179 -13.80 7.16 -10.24
N TYR A 180 -14.69 7.71 -9.40
CA TYR A 180 -15.69 6.92 -8.65
C TYR A 180 -16.87 6.43 -9.48
N GLY A 181 -17.02 6.91 -10.68
CA GLY A 181 -18.13 6.57 -11.55
C GLY A 181 -17.70 6.37 -12.99
N ALA A 182 -18.61 5.89 -13.82
CA ALA A 182 -18.41 5.86 -15.25
C ALA A 182 -18.17 7.27 -15.79
N ILE A 183 -17.08 7.48 -16.49
CA ILE A 183 -16.77 8.74 -17.16
C ILE A 183 -17.63 8.81 -18.42
N ASP A 184 -18.70 9.58 -18.38
CA ASP A 184 -19.57 9.78 -19.55
C ASP A 184 -18.76 10.44 -20.68
N GLY A 185 -18.63 9.72 -21.80
CA GLY A 185 -17.98 10.21 -23.03
C GLY A 185 -16.46 10.02 -23.09
N ALA A 186 -15.83 9.40 -22.12
CA ALA A 186 -14.42 9.04 -22.23
C ALA A 186 -14.25 7.75 -23.03
N SER A 187 -13.48 7.81 -24.11
CA SER A 187 -12.94 6.59 -24.72
C SER A 187 -11.85 6.04 -23.80
N VAL A 188 -12.10 4.89 -23.18
CA VAL A 188 -11.06 4.13 -22.52
C VAL A 188 -10.11 3.66 -23.63
N HIS A 189 -8.95 4.27 -23.73
CA HIS A 189 -7.86 3.69 -24.49
C HIS A 189 -7.17 2.71 -23.55
N ASP A 190 -7.36 1.41 -23.83
CA ASP A 190 -6.57 0.35 -23.20
C ASP A 190 -5.08 0.65 -23.46
N LEU A 191 -4.34 0.86 -22.37
CA LEU A 191 -2.89 0.97 -22.35
C LEU A 191 -2.28 -0.43 -22.25
#